data_847db59489d61a299f6013f5aa1d5e2d
#
_entry.id   847db59489d61a299f6013f5aa1d5e2d
#
_cell.length_a   1.000
_cell.length_b   1.000
_cell.length_c   1.000
_cell.angle_alpha   90.00
_cell.angle_beta   90.00
_cell.angle_gamma   90.00
#
_symmetry.space_group_name_H-M   'P 1'
#
loop_
_entity.id
_entity.type
_entity.pdbx_description
1 polymer ?
#
loop_
_entity_poly.entity_id
_entity_poly.type
_entity_poly.pdbx_seq_one_letter_code
_entity_poly.pdbx_strand_id
1 'polypeptide(L)' 'MFNIYQHGKKSDYRLIIPEGVSLPSEAKKENWKLAKTVEKVSLEAEKNIQSRGYHLYKSVATFQEIEDV' A
#
# COMPACT_ATOMS: atom_id res chain seq x y z
N MET A 1 -9.05 -5.55 7.85
CA MET A 1 -7.72 -5.90 7.30
C MET A 1 -7.44 -5.08 6.06
N PHE A 2 -6.19 -4.84 5.79
CA PHE A 2 -5.75 -4.06 4.63
C PHE A 2 -4.72 -4.84 3.85
N ASN A 3 -4.81 -4.78 2.54
CA ASN A 3 -3.85 -5.42 1.66
C ASN A 3 -2.81 -4.41 1.20
N ILE A 4 -1.54 -4.77 1.30
CA ILE A 4 -0.45 -3.92 0.85
C ILE A 4 0.16 -4.56 -0.38
N TYR A 5 0.12 -3.83 -1.48
CA TYR A 5 0.67 -4.27 -2.75
C TYR A 5 1.98 -3.57 -3.04
N GLN A 6 2.85 -4.26 -3.74
CA GLN A 6 4.14 -3.73 -4.15
C GLN A 6 4.18 -3.68 -5.66
N HIS A 7 4.70 -2.56 -6.21
CA HIS A 7 4.81 -2.43 -7.65
C HIS A 7 5.93 -3.34 -8.15
N GLY A 8 5.66 -4.07 -9.23
CA GLY A 8 6.60 -5.05 -9.74
C GLY A 8 7.87 -4.45 -10.33
N LYS A 9 7.77 -3.29 -10.95
CA LYS A 9 8.92 -2.64 -11.57
C LYS A 9 9.55 -1.59 -10.67
N LYS A 10 8.72 -0.87 -9.93
CA LYS A 10 9.19 0.17 -9.01
C LYS A 10 8.92 -0.32 -7.60
N SER A 11 9.83 -1.14 -7.09
CA SER A 11 9.62 -1.81 -5.82
C SER A 11 9.48 -0.86 -4.64
N ASP A 12 9.82 0.42 -4.83
CA ASP A 12 9.65 1.42 -3.78
C ASP A 12 8.20 1.78 -3.55
N TYR A 13 7.35 1.58 -4.54
CA TYR A 13 5.95 1.99 -4.43
C TYR A 13 5.10 0.93 -3.78
N ARG A 14 4.26 1.38 -2.89
CA ARG A 14 3.32 0.53 -2.16
C ARG A 14 1.92 1.09 -2.29
N LEU A 15 0.96 0.20 -2.36
CA LEU A 15 -0.45 0.58 -2.46
C LEU A 15 -1.23 -0.17 -1.40
N ILE A 16 -1.95 0.56 -0.57
CA ILE A 16 -2.75 -0.04 0.49
C ILE A 16 -4.22 0.12 0.15
N ILE A 17 -4.95 -0.97 0.18
CA ILE A 17 -6.40 -0.95 -0.02
C ILE A 17 -7.05 -1.85 1.01
N PRO A 18 -8.31 -1.59 1.36
CA PRO A 18 -9.03 -2.48 2.26
C PRO A 18 -9.17 -3.86 1.64
N GLU A 19 -9.14 -4.87 2.48
CA GLU A 19 -9.33 -6.24 2.02
C GLU A 19 -10.72 -6.37 1.39
N GLY A 20 -10.79 -7.06 0.26
CA GLY A 20 -12.07 -7.24 -0.42
C GLY A 20 -12.39 -6.14 -1.42
N VAL A 21 -11.59 -5.08 -1.46
CA VAL A 21 -11.79 -3.98 -2.40
C VAL A 21 -10.84 -4.18 -3.58
N SER A 22 -11.34 -3.93 -4.78
CA SER A 22 -10.53 -4.06 -5.98
C SER A 22 -9.51 -2.94 -6.08
N LEU A 23 -8.43 -3.18 -6.82
CA LEU A 23 -7.46 -2.15 -7.11
C LEU A 23 -8.11 -0.98 -7.83
N PRO A 24 -7.63 0.26 -7.61
CA PRO A 24 -8.15 1.40 -8.34
C PRO A 24 -7.98 1.21 -9.84
N SER A 25 -8.85 1.83 -10.62
CA SER A 25 -8.78 1.71 -12.06
C SER A 25 -7.48 2.26 -12.63
N GLU A 26 -6.85 3.20 -11.94
CA GLU A 26 -5.57 3.77 -12.37
C GLU A 26 -4.42 2.80 -12.16
N ALA A 27 -4.58 1.84 -11.29
CA ALA A 27 -3.52 0.88 -10.99
C ALA A 27 -3.70 -0.35 -11.86
N LYS A 28 -2.71 -0.65 -12.68
CA LYS A 28 -2.76 -1.83 -13.53
C LYS A 28 -2.47 -3.05 -12.69
N LYS A 29 -3.44 -3.94 -12.65
CA LYS A 29 -3.39 -5.12 -11.80
C LYS A 29 -2.13 -5.94 -12.01
N GLU A 30 -1.68 -6.05 -13.26
CA GLU A 30 -0.50 -6.84 -13.56
C GLU A 30 0.78 -6.22 -13.04
N ASN A 31 0.77 -4.95 -12.67
CA ASN A 31 1.95 -4.28 -12.15
C ASN A 31 2.04 -4.33 -10.63
N TRP A 32 1.01 -4.81 -9.96
CA TRP A 32 0.96 -4.81 -8.50
C TRP A 32 0.83 -6.22 -7.97
N LYS A 33 1.67 -6.55 -6.99
CA LYS A 33 1.64 -7.86 -6.35
C LYS A 33 1.34 -7.69 -4.88
N LEU A 34 0.50 -8.56 -4.36
CA LEU A 34 0.19 -8.55 -2.94
C LEU A 34 1.44 -8.90 -2.15
N ALA A 35 1.86 -7.98 -1.29
CA ALA A 35 3.04 -8.19 -0.46
C ALA A 35 2.67 -8.73 0.90
N LYS A 36 1.65 -8.15 1.54
CA LYS A 36 1.20 -8.64 2.83
C LYS A 36 -0.16 -8.05 3.17
N THR A 37 -0.77 -8.60 4.20
CA THR A 37 -2.03 -8.12 4.73
C THR A 37 -1.81 -7.72 6.17
N VAL A 38 -2.32 -6.56 6.58
CA VAL A 38 -2.13 -6.04 7.92
C VAL A 38 -3.48 -5.66 8.52
N GLU A 39 -3.51 -5.62 9.85
CA GLU A 39 -4.75 -5.25 10.55
C GLU A 39 -4.94 -3.76 10.63
N LYS A 40 -3.85 -3.02 10.76
CA LYS A 40 -3.89 -1.58 10.96
C LYS A 40 -2.92 -0.89 10.05
N VAL A 41 -3.26 0.35 9.71
CA VAL A 41 -2.40 1.23 8.93
C VAL A 41 -2.30 2.56 9.66
N SER A 42 -1.41 3.45 9.18
CA SER A 42 -1.25 4.75 9.80
C SER A 42 -2.52 5.59 9.64
N LEU A 43 -2.64 6.63 10.47
CA LEU A 43 -3.77 7.53 10.35
C LEU A 43 -3.82 8.20 9.01
N GLU A 44 -2.66 8.55 8.47
CA GLU A 44 -2.60 9.16 7.15
C GLU A 44 -3.14 8.21 6.10
N ALA A 45 -2.75 6.94 6.17
CA ALA A 45 -3.22 5.95 5.23
C ALA A 45 -4.73 5.77 5.36
N GLU A 46 -5.24 5.71 6.59
CA GLU A 46 -6.67 5.58 6.80
C GLU A 46 -7.44 6.74 6.19
N LYS A 47 -6.95 7.96 6.38
CA LYS A 47 -7.62 9.14 5.83
C LYS A 47 -7.64 9.10 4.32
N ASN A 48 -6.54 8.70 3.70
CA ASN A 48 -6.48 8.63 2.26
C ASN A 48 -7.37 7.53 1.71
N ILE A 49 -7.46 6.42 2.43
CA ILE A 49 -8.33 5.32 2.02
C ILE A 49 -9.78 5.77 2.11
N GLN A 50 -10.15 6.51 3.16
CA GLN A 50 -11.51 6.99 3.30
C GLN A 50 -11.88 8.01 2.24
N SER A 51 -10.94 8.86 1.83
CA SER A 51 -11.25 9.87 0.82
C SER A 51 -11.11 9.38 -0.60
N ARG A 52 -10.16 8.49 -0.88
CA ARG A 52 -9.87 8.06 -2.26
C ARG A 52 -10.09 6.57 -2.49
N GLY A 53 -10.21 5.79 -1.43
CA GLY A 53 -10.34 4.35 -1.54
C GLY A 53 -9.01 3.60 -1.50
N TYR A 54 -7.89 4.31 -1.47
CA TYR A 54 -6.58 3.70 -1.42
C TYR A 54 -5.55 4.68 -0.89
N HIS A 55 -4.38 4.16 -0.53
CA HIS A 55 -3.25 4.97 -0.11
C HIS A 55 -2.02 4.51 -0.88
N LEU A 56 -1.51 5.41 -1.71
CA LEU A 56 -0.30 5.15 -2.49
C LEU A 56 0.86 5.90 -1.86
N TYR A 57 1.94 5.20 -1.59
CA TYR A 57 3.10 5.86 -0.99
C TYR A 57 4.38 5.23 -1.53
N LYS A 58 5.46 5.97 -1.38
CA LYS A 58 6.77 5.51 -1.79
C LYS A 58 7.52 5.07 -0.54
N SER A 59 7.86 3.80 -0.49
CA SER A 59 8.60 3.24 0.62
C SER A 59 10.08 3.40 0.32
N VAL A 60 10.77 4.20 1.11
CA VAL A 60 12.20 4.40 0.94
C VAL A 60 12.92 3.42 1.85
N ALA A 61 13.72 2.57 1.25
CA ALA A 61 14.49 1.61 2.04
C ALA A 61 15.60 2.35 2.76
N THR A 62 15.33 2.75 3.97
CA THR A 62 16.25 3.51 4.79
C THR A 62 16.44 2.82 6.12
N PHE A 63 17.37 3.32 6.88
CA PHE A 63 17.61 2.79 8.21
C PHE A 63 16.41 2.99 9.11
N GLN A 64 15.64 4.02 8.86
CA GLN A 64 14.46 4.26 9.67
C GLN A 64 13.47 3.14 9.59
N GLU A 65 13.32 2.56 8.40
CA GLU A 65 12.42 1.43 8.27
C GLU A 65 12.86 0.28 9.17
N ILE A 66 14.16 0.08 9.22
CA ILE A 66 14.72 -0.99 10.02
C ILE A 66 14.51 -0.71 11.50
N GLU A 67 14.69 0.52 11.88
CA GLU A 67 14.56 0.91 13.29
C GLU A 67 13.14 0.79 13.79
N ASP A 68 12.19 0.99 12.92
CA ASP A 68 10.79 0.94 13.29
C ASP A 68 10.27 -0.46 13.51
N VAL A 69 11.07 -1.40 13.18
CA VAL A 69 10.66 -2.80 13.25
C VAL A 69 10.75 -3.35 14.65
#